data_47ca41dc85b243ea02c91231446af9ae
#
_entry.id   47ca41dc85b243ea02c91231446af9ae
#
_cell.length_a   1.000
_cell.length_b   1.000
_cell.length_c   1.000
_cell.angle_alpha   90.00
_cell.angle_beta   90.00
_cell.angle_gamma   90.00
#
_symmetry.space_group_name_H-M   'P 1'
#
loop_
_entity.id
_entity.type
_entity.pdbx_description
1 polymer ?
#
loop_
_entity_poly.entity_id
_entity_poly.type
_entity_poly.pdbx_seq_one_letter_code
_entity_poly.pdbx_strand_id
1 'polypeptide(L)'
;MQGLKKIAIIPIGKPDKDGHYATGHWRISDATGRSVVLEITDKGERNFYENNLRVFTNSPSFPWHQANLNNYIHLSGGETPDKTMGEVHLSSYGGGTNLTGLPGDLTPPSRLVRAFFYTQTAPTPKDTYGAVTQAFHILNNFDLPIGAEYAPGEKIPDMPSATQWTAVSDLSHPTFYYRTMYNSAIRKIDLTKIDFDTVPYTVAPMDNVPQEKFQELLF
;
A
#
# COMPACT_ATOMS: atom_id res chain seq x y z
N MET A 1 -13.34 -17.28 5.18
CA MET A 1 -12.19 -18.09 5.67
C MET A 1 -12.27 -19.59 5.34
N GLN A 2 -13.44 -20.23 5.35
CA GLN A 2 -13.52 -21.68 5.07
C GLN A 2 -13.04 -22.08 3.65
N GLY A 3 -13.23 -21.24 2.63
CA GLY A 3 -12.77 -21.49 1.26
C GLY A 3 -11.25 -21.47 1.13
N LEU A 4 -10.57 -20.53 1.78
CA LEU A 4 -9.11 -20.38 1.72
C LEU A 4 -8.34 -21.54 2.36
N LYS A 5 -8.94 -22.19 3.34
CA LYS A 5 -8.34 -23.39 3.98
C LYS A 5 -8.25 -24.60 3.05
N LYS A 6 -9.00 -24.58 1.93
CA LYS A 6 -9.01 -25.65 0.92
C LYS A 6 -8.01 -25.42 -0.22
N ILE A 7 -7.43 -24.20 -0.30
CA ILE A 7 -6.45 -23.86 -1.34
C ILE A 7 -5.08 -24.36 -0.88
N ALA A 8 -4.39 -25.09 -1.75
CA ALA A 8 -3.01 -25.46 -1.51
C ALA A 8 -2.15 -24.19 -1.66
N ILE A 9 -1.63 -23.70 -0.55
CA ILE A 9 -0.65 -22.60 -0.54
C ILE A 9 0.72 -23.23 -0.47
N ILE A 10 1.49 -23.09 -1.55
CA ILE A 10 2.84 -23.63 -1.66
C ILE A 10 3.79 -22.51 -1.25
N PRO A 11 4.66 -22.70 -0.26
CA PRO A 11 5.69 -21.74 0.10
C PRO A 11 6.57 -21.43 -1.11
N ILE A 12 6.95 -20.18 -1.26
CA ILE A 12 7.87 -19.78 -2.33
C ILE A 12 9.27 -20.32 -2.01
N GLY A 13 9.74 -21.26 -2.81
CA GLY A 13 11.08 -21.83 -2.70
C GLY A 13 11.18 -23.06 -1.78
N LYS A 14 12.40 -23.57 -1.69
CA LYS A 14 12.78 -24.61 -0.75
C LYS A 14 13.19 -23.98 0.57
N PRO A 15 13.08 -24.70 1.71
CA PRO A 15 13.66 -24.22 2.95
C PRO A 15 15.17 -24.00 2.77
N ASP A 16 15.72 -23.07 3.51
CA ASP A 16 17.16 -22.84 3.58
C ASP A 16 17.88 -24.00 4.24
N LYS A 17 19.21 -23.90 4.40
CA LYS A 17 20.06 -24.93 5.02
C LYS A 17 19.69 -25.25 6.47
N ASP A 18 19.00 -24.33 7.15
CA ASP A 18 18.57 -24.46 8.55
C ASP A 18 17.09 -24.90 8.64
N GLY A 19 16.44 -25.17 7.49
CA GLY A 19 15.06 -25.65 7.39
C GLY A 19 14.01 -24.57 7.42
N HIS A 20 14.39 -23.29 7.31
CA HIS A 20 13.46 -22.15 7.32
C HIS A 20 12.92 -21.87 5.93
N TYR A 21 11.61 -21.62 5.85
CA TYR A 21 10.95 -21.17 4.63
C TYR A 21 11.01 -19.63 4.52
N ALA A 22 11.00 -19.14 3.28
CA ALA A 22 10.79 -17.72 3.07
C ALA A 22 9.45 -17.30 3.69
N THR A 23 9.50 -16.30 4.56
CA THR A 23 8.28 -15.71 5.12
C THR A 23 7.53 -14.95 4.03
N GLY A 24 6.21 -14.90 4.12
CA GLY A 24 5.39 -14.21 3.16
C GLY A 24 4.12 -13.65 3.77
N HIS A 25 3.63 -12.57 3.17
CA HIS A 25 2.44 -11.87 3.60
C HIS A 25 1.55 -11.61 2.40
N TRP A 26 0.27 -11.93 2.51
CA TRP A 26 -0.72 -11.70 1.46
C TRP A 26 -1.96 -11.04 2.04
N ARG A 27 -2.45 -10.06 1.34
CA ARG A 27 -3.80 -9.54 1.54
C ARG A 27 -4.71 -10.14 0.48
N ILE A 28 -5.79 -10.76 0.93
CA ILE A 28 -6.81 -11.36 0.07
C ILE A 28 -8.10 -10.60 0.33
N SER A 29 -8.69 -10.03 -0.71
CA SER A 29 -9.92 -9.25 -0.63
C SER A 29 -10.91 -9.71 -1.69
N ASP A 30 -12.21 -9.56 -1.43
CA ASP A 30 -13.28 -9.88 -2.37
C ASP A 30 -14.20 -8.67 -2.60
N ALA A 31 -15.14 -8.82 -3.54
CA ALA A 31 -16.09 -7.78 -3.92
C ALA A 31 -17.09 -7.39 -2.80
N THR A 32 -17.18 -8.16 -1.72
CA THR A 32 -18.00 -7.81 -0.55
C THR A 32 -17.30 -6.81 0.37
N GLY A 33 -16.02 -6.49 0.08
CA GLY A 33 -15.17 -5.64 0.90
C GLY A 33 -14.51 -6.38 2.07
N ARG A 34 -14.70 -7.69 2.20
CA ARG A 34 -13.98 -8.49 3.20
C ARG A 34 -12.52 -8.62 2.80
N SER A 35 -11.67 -8.58 3.79
CA SER A 35 -10.22 -8.68 3.60
C SER A 35 -9.61 -9.55 4.69
N VAL A 36 -8.70 -10.43 4.28
CA VAL A 36 -7.95 -11.34 5.14
C VAL A 36 -6.47 -11.15 4.89
N VAL A 37 -5.68 -11.16 5.95
CA VAL A 37 -4.22 -11.28 5.88
C VAL A 37 -3.85 -12.73 6.09
N LEU A 38 -3.03 -13.26 5.18
CA LEU A 38 -2.36 -14.54 5.33
C LEU A 38 -0.88 -14.27 5.55
N GLU A 39 -0.34 -14.82 6.63
CA GLU A 39 1.10 -14.83 6.91
C GLU A 39 1.63 -16.26 6.95
N ILE A 40 2.78 -16.47 6.31
CA ILE A 40 3.54 -17.71 6.41
C ILE A 40 4.78 -17.43 7.24
N THR A 41 4.93 -18.16 8.34
CA THR A 41 6.10 -18.06 9.22
C THR A 41 7.31 -18.77 8.61
N ASP A 42 8.48 -18.56 9.18
CA ASP A 42 9.73 -19.25 8.84
C ASP A 42 9.65 -20.78 9.06
N LYS A 43 8.71 -21.23 9.91
CA LYS A 43 8.38 -22.66 10.11
C LYS A 43 7.36 -23.21 9.14
N GLY A 44 6.89 -22.38 8.17
CA GLY A 44 5.87 -22.75 7.21
C GLY A 44 4.44 -22.77 7.77
N GLU A 45 4.22 -22.29 8.99
CA GLU A 45 2.89 -22.16 9.57
C GLU A 45 2.09 -21.06 8.86
N ARG A 46 0.79 -21.30 8.68
CA ARG A 46 -0.12 -20.40 7.98
C ARG A 46 -1.08 -19.75 8.96
N ASN A 47 -0.95 -18.45 9.13
CA ASN A 47 -1.79 -17.66 10.02
C ASN A 47 -2.74 -16.80 9.21
N PHE A 48 -4.03 -16.85 9.53
CA PHE A 48 -5.07 -16.06 8.87
C PHE A 48 -5.66 -15.07 9.88
N TYR A 49 -5.67 -13.80 9.49
CA TYR A 49 -6.24 -12.72 10.31
C TYR A 49 -7.30 -11.97 9.52
N GLU A 50 -8.44 -11.65 10.13
CA GLU A 50 -9.37 -10.69 9.54
C GLU A 50 -8.68 -9.32 9.49
N ASN A 51 -8.64 -8.70 8.30
CA ASN A 51 -8.00 -7.40 8.12
C ASN A 51 -8.96 -6.27 8.48
N ASN A 52 -9.18 -6.07 9.75
CA ASN A 52 -10.00 -4.99 10.30
C ASN A 52 -9.33 -3.60 10.18
N LEU A 53 -8.02 -3.56 9.95
CA LEU A 53 -7.28 -2.32 9.69
C LEU A 53 -7.51 -1.77 8.27
N ARG A 54 -7.91 -2.63 7.32
CA ARG A 54 -8.04 -2.34 5.88
C ARG A 54 -6.73 -1.95 5.19
N VAL A 55 -5.63 -1.93 5.91
CA VAL A 55 -4.28 -1.68 5.43
C VAL A 55 -3.39 -2.87 5.72
N PHE A 56 -2.25 -2.95 5.02
CA PHE A 56 -1.32 -4.05 5.14
C PHE A 56 0.08 -3.63 4.68
N THR A 57 1.11 -4.23 5.25
CA THR A 57 2.51 -3.97 4.94
C THR A 57 3.36 -5.24 5.12
N ASN A 58 4.68 -5.09 5.08
CA ASN A 58 5.66 -6.15 5.33
C ASN A 58 5.80 -6.46 6.83
N SER A 59 6.90 -7.13 7.20
CA SER A 59 7.27 -7.41 8.61
C SER A 59 7.29 -6.14 9.49
N PRO A 60 7.01 -6.26 10.79
CA PRO A 60 6.69 -7.47 11.56
C PRO A 60 5.31 -8.10 11.24
N SER A 61 4.84 -9.03 12.09
CA SER A 61 3.57 -9.71 11.89
C SER A 61 2.36 -8.76 11.99
N PHE A 62 1.25 -9.14 11.39
CA PHE A 62 0.02 -8.35 11.40
C PHE A 62 -0.50 -8.04 12.83
N PRO A 63 -0.51 -9.00 13.80
CA PRO A 63 -0.86 -8.69 15.18
C PRO A 63 0.09 -7.68 15.85
N TRP A 64 1.38 -7.71 15.50
CA TRP A 64 2.31 -6.71 16.00
C TRP A 64 1.95 -5.32 15.49
N HIS A 65 1.62 -5.19 14.22
CA HIS A 65 1.19 -3.92 13.63
C HIS A 65 -0.09 -3.39 14.27
N GLN A 66 -1.05 -4.27 14.57
CA GLN A 66 -2.26 -3.89 15.31
C GLN A 66 -1.92 -3.33 16.70
N ALA A 67 -1.02 -4.01 17.43
CA ALA A 67 -0.58 -3.54 18.74
C ALA A 67 0.17 -2.21 18.66
N ASN A 68 1.03 -2.03 17.63
CA ASN A 68 1.80 -0.81 17.43
C ASN A 68 0.92 0.44 17.22
N LEU A 69 -0.26 0.31 16.62
CA LEU A 69 -1.19 1.43 16.43
C LEU A 69 -1.62 2.09 17.76
N ASN A 70 -1.56 1.38 18.89
CA ASN A 70 -1.86 1.97 20.20
C ASN A 70 -0.91 3.11 20.57
N ASN A 71 0.32 3.13 20.05
CA ASN A 71 1.27 4.23 20.27
C ASN A 71 0.81 5.54 19.61
N TYR A 72 -0.14 5.47 18.68
CA TYR A 72 -0.62 6.56 17.85
C TYR A 72 -2.09 6.91 18.13
N ILE A 73 -2.63 6.50 19.27
CA ILE A 73 -4.03 6.71 19.67
C ILE A 73 -4.43 8.19 19.71
N HIS A 74 -3.44 9.08 19.84
CA HIS A 74 -3.65 10.54 19.87
C HIS A 74 -3.83 11.15 18.47
N LEU A 75 -3.51 10.41 17.39
CA LEU A 75 -3.64 10.91 16.03
C LEU A 75 -5.09 10.83 15.55
N SER A 76 -5.51 11.86 14.83
CA SER A 76 -6.81 11.93 14.17
C SER A 76 -6.76 12.88 12.96
N GLY A 77 -7.82 12.93 12.15
CA GLY A 77 -7.97 13.97 11.16
C GLY A 77 -8.31 15.32 11.79
N GLY A 78 -7.99 16.41 11.09
CA GLY A 78 -8.39 17.75 11.48
C GLY A 78 -7.31 18.57 12.19
N GLU A 79 -7.78 19.52 12.98
CA GLU A 79 -6.96 20.53 13.64
C GLU A 79 -7.05 20.40 15.16
N THR A 80 -5.90 20.53 15.83
CA THR A 80 -5.85 20.57 17.29
C THR A 80 -6.38 21.93 17.77
N PRO A 81 -7.36 21.99 18.70
CA PRO A 81 -7.81 23.23 19.27
C PRO A 81 -6.69 23.99 19.97
N ASP A 82 -6.74 25.32 19.90
CA ASP A 82 -5.86 26.20 20.66
C ASP A 82 -6.03 25.93 22.16
N LYS A 83 -4.94 26.10 22.91
CA LYS A 83 -4.98 25.95 24.37
C LYS A 83 -4.02 26.89 25.05
N THR A 84 -4.33 27.25 26.30
CA THR A 84 -3.44 28.03 27.16
C THR A 84 -2.88 27.14 28.26
N MET A 85 -1.57 27.19 28.47
CA MET A 85 -0.85 26.48 29.53
C MET A 85 -0.03 27.50 30.34
N GLY A 86 -0.47 27.74 31.57
CA GLY A 86 0.05 28.86 32.37
C GLY A 86 -0.25 30.18 31.66
N GLU A 87 0.80 30.97 31.38
CA GLU A 87 0.70 32.24 30.66
C GLU A 87 0.96 32.13 29.14
N VAL A 88 1.19 30.91 28.65
CA VAL A 88 1.53 30.66 27.23
C VAL A 88 0.29 30.23 26.47
N HIS A 89 -0.08 31.01 25.46
CA HIS A 89 -1.10 30.65 24.48
C HIS A 89 -0.47 29.87 23.35
N LEU A 90 -0.98 28.66 23.07
CA LEU A 90 -0.55 27.77 22.01
C LEU A 90 -1.63 27.69 20.94
N SER A 91 -1.29 28.09 19.73
CA SER A 91 -2.21 28.08 18.59
C SER A 91 -1.80 27.00 17.59
N SER A 92 -2.79 26.40 16.95
CA SER A 92 -2.61 25.46 15.87
C SER A 92 -1.99 26.13 14.62
N TYR A 93 -1.15 25.41 13.88
CA TYR A 93 -0.65 25.84 12.57
C TYR A 93 -1.61 25.51 11.42
N GLY A 94 -2.82 25.05 11.70
CA GLY A 94 -3.88 24.77 10.74
C GLY A 94 -4.24 23.29 10.59
N GLY A 95 -5.00 22.98 9.54
CA GLY A 95 -5.53 21.63 9.29
C GLY A 95 -4.44 20.59 9.21
N GLY A 96 -4.68 19.42 9.83
CA GLY A 96 -3.73 18.32 9.90
C GLY A 96 -2.82 18.33 11.13
N THR A 97 -2.91 19.31 12.03
CA THR A 97 -2.09 19.33 13.27
C THR A 97 -2.38 18.18 14.22
N ASN A 98 -3.57 17.57 14.14
CA ASN A 98 -3.87 16.32 14.86
C ASN A 98 -3.05 15.10 14.34
N LEU A 99 -2.37 15.23 13.20
CA LEU A 99 -1.45 14.22 12.69
C LEU A 99 0.02 14.50 13.06
N THR A 100 0.29 15.47 13.93
CA THR A 100 1.64 15.73 14.44
C THR A 100 2.18 14.49 15.15
N GLY A 101 3.35 14.00 14.72
CA GLY A 101 3.93 12.73 15.19
C GLY A 101 3.59 11.53 14.30
N LEU A 102 2.84 11.72 13.20
CA LEU A 102 2.69 10.68 12.19
C LEU A 102 4.07 10.32 11.62
N PRO A 103 4.51 9.03 11.67
CA PRO A 103 5.86 8.67 11.30
C PRO A 103 6.09 8.81 9.79
N GLY A 104 7.20 9.46 9.40
CA GLY A 104 7.49 9.79 7.99
C GLY A 104 8.49 8.87 7.30
N ASP A 105 9.15 7.98 8.02
CA ASP A 105 10.17 7.11 7.45
C ASP A 105 9.58 5.98 6.57
N LEU A 106 10.49 5.27 5.86
CA LEU A 106 10.13 4.27 4.85
C LEU A 106 9.95 2.85 5.41
N THR A 107 10.12 2.66 6.71
CA THR A 107 9.98 1.34 7.33
C THR A 107 8.54 0.81 7.27
N PRO A 108 8.34 -0.51 7.23
CA PRO A 108 7.00 -1.09 7.20
C PRO A 108 6.09 -0.62 8.35
N PRO A 109 6.54 -0.54 9.62
CA PRO A 109 5.72 0.00 10.71
C PRO A 109 5.21 1.40 10.45
N SER A 110 6.08 2.31 10.02
CA SER A 110 5.74 3.70 9.72
C SER A 110 4.80 3.83 8.53
N ARG A 111 5.03 3.04 7.48
CA ARG A 111 4.14 2.99 6.31
C ARG A 111 2.73 2.51 6.69
N LEU A 112 2.61 1.49 7.55
CA LEU A 112 1.29 1.01 7.99
C LEU A 112 0.54 2.07 8.77
N VAL A 113 1.20 2.75 9.70
CA VAL A 113 0.58 3.82 10.50
C VAL A 113 0.05 4.92 9.60
N ARG A 114 0.86 5.42 8.63
CA ARG A 114 0.40 6.43 7.66
C ARG A 114 -0.78 5.93 6.83
N ALA A 115 -0.68 4.71 6.29
CA ALA A 115 -1.74 4.13 5.47
C ALA A 115 -3.06 4.00 6.26
N PHE A 116 -2.97 3.57 7.53
CA PHE A 116 -4.13 3.45 8.40
C PHE A 116 -4.82 4.80 8.58
N PHE A 117 -4.11 5.84 9.02
CA PHE A 117 -4.71 7.15 9.27
C PHE A 117 -5.22 7.80 7.98
N TYR A 118 -4.50 7.75 6.87
CA TYR A 118 -4.98 8.29 5.60
C TYR A 118 -6.22 7.55 5.07
N THR A 119 -6.30 6.24 5.29
CA THR A 119 -7.49 5.48 4.90
C THR A 119 -8.69 5.79 5.80
N GLN A 120 -8.47 5.97 7.11
CA GLN A 120 -9.55 6.30 8.07
C GLN A 120 -10.07 7.73 7.90
N THR A 121 -9.22 8.67 7.48
CA THR A 121 -9.62 10.07 7.28
C THR A 121 -10.12 10.36 5.86
N ALA A 122 -9.97 9.40 4.93
CA ALA A 122 -10.42 9.55 3.56
C ALA A 122 -11.95 9.72 3.50
N PRO A 123 -12.47 10.71 2.74
CA PRO A 123 -13.90 10.85 2.54
C PRO A 123 -14.45 9.67 1.72
N THR A 124 -15.72 9.35 1.92
CA THR A 124 -16.41 8.38 1.08
C THR A 124 -16.49 8.90 -0.36
N PRO A 125 -15.93 8.20 -1.36
CA PRO A 125 -15.96 8.66 -2.74
C PRO A 125 -17.40 8.61 -3.30
N LYS A 126 -17.71 9.54 -4.20
CA LYS A 126 -19.04 9.61 -4.85
C LYS A 126 -19.20 8.62 -6.00
N ASP A 127 -18.09 8.25 -6.62
CA ASP A 127 -18.06 7.38 -7.80
C ASP A 127 -16.72 6.64 -7.91
N THR A 128 -16.59 5.75 -8.89
CA THR A 128 -15.37 4.99 -9.17
C THR A 128 -14.19 5.90 -9.48
N TYR A 129 -14.39 7.00 -10.23
CA TYR A 129 -13.30 7.91 -10.56
C TYR A 129 -12.71 8.55 -9.30
N GLY A 130 -13.57 9.08 -8.42
CA GLY A 130 -13.16 9.63 -7.14
C GLY A 130 -12.48 8.60 -6.24
N ALA A 131 -12.98 7.36 -6.21
CA ALA A 131 -12.39 6.28 -5.43
C ALA A 131 -10.98 5.94 -5.92
N VAL A 132 -10.79 5.76 -7.22
CA VAL A 132 -9.49 5.45 -7.83
C VAL A 132 -8.51 6.59 -7.64
N THR A 133 -8.94 7.83 -7.88
CA THR A 133 -8.11 9.02 -7.71
C THR A 133 -7.65 9.16 -6.26
N GLN A 134 -8.57 9.04 -5.30
CA GLN A 134 -8.25 9.09 -3.87
C GLN A 134 -7.26 7.99 -3.45
N ALA A 135 -7.44 6.77 -3.99
CA ALA A 135 -6.51 5.67 -3.73
C ALA A 135 -5.08 6.02 -4.21
N PHE A 136 -4.93 6.56 -5.42
CA PHE A 136 -3.62 7.02 -5.92
C PHE A 136 -3.05 8.18 -5.08
N HIS A 137 -3.86 9.13 -4.61
CA HIS A 137 -3.41 10.20 -3.71
C HIS A 137 -2.85 9.63 -2.39
N ILE A 138 -3.52 8.64 -1.80
CA ILE A 138 -3.00 7.97 -0.60
C ILE A 138 -1.69 7.24 -0.94
N LEU A 139 -1.66 6.48 -2.04
CA LEU A 139 -0.50 5.68 -2.44
C LEU A 139 0.72 6.52 -2.79
N ASN A 140 0.54 7.77 -3.25
CA ASN A 140 1.65 8.72 -3.49
C ASN A 140 2.54 8.94 -2.26
N ASN A 141 1.99 8.79 -1.05
CA ASN A 141 2.75 8.93 0.20
C ASN A 141 3.69 7.75 0.48
N PHE A 142 3.66 6.74 -0.38
CA PHE A 142 4.47 5.51 -0.26
C PHE A 142 5.39 5.31 -1.45
N ASP A 143 5.48 6.29 -2.36
CA ASP A 143 6.44 6.26 -3.45
C ASP A 143 7.87 6.37 -2.89
N LEU A 144 8.66 5.35 -3.12
CA LEU A 144 10.08 5.31 -2.78
C LEU A 144 10.90 5.95 -3.90
N PRO A 145 11.56 7.08 -3.65
CA PRO A 145 12.47 7.65 -4.65
C PRO A 145 13.73 6.80 -4.81
N ILE A 146 14.28 6.79 -6.02
CA ILE A 146 15.57 6.15 -6.30
C ILE A 146 16.63 6.75 -5.38
N GLY A 147 17.43 5.89 -4.76
CA GLY A 147 18.51 6.31 -3.86
C GLY A 147 18.16 6.30 -2.37
N ALA A 148 16.87 6.33 -2.00
CA ALA A 148 16.47 6.42 -0.59
C ALA A 148 16.89 5.22 0.28
N GLU A 149 17.12 4.05 -0.33
CA GLU A 149 17.50 2.81 0.37
C GLU A 149 18.96 2.40 0.13
N TYR A 150 19.79 3.26 -0.47
CA TYR A 150 21.19 2.99 -0.74
C TYR A 150 22.10 3.82 0.18
N ALA A 151 23.19 3.22 0.61
CA ALA A 151 24.21 3.94 1.33
C ALA A 151 24.93 5.00 0.45
N PRO A 152 25.45 6.08 1.01
CA PRO A 152 26.21 7.06 0.25
C PRO A 152 27.38 6.40 -0.51
N GLY A 153 27.42 6.59 -1.84
CA GLY A 153 28.42 6.01 -2.73
C GLY A 153 28.17 4.56 -3.16
N GLU A 154 27.10 3.94 -2.71
CA GLU A 154 26.68 2.63 -3.19
C GLU A 154 26.21 2.70 -4.64
N LYS A 155 26.58 1.70 -5.46
CA LYS A 155 26.15 1.62 -6.86
C LYS A 155 24.68 1.25 -6.93
N ILE A 156 23.89 2.12 -7.53
CA ILE A 156 22.48 1.85 -7.83
C ILE A 156 22.37 0.92 -9.04
N PRO A 157 21.69 -0.24 -8.94
CA PRO A 157 21.51 -1.15 -10.06
C PRO A 157 20.51 -0.61 -11.09
N ASP A 158 20.48 -1.21 -12.29
CA ASP A 158 19.53 -0.82 -13.36
C ASP A 158 18.06 -0.98 -12.94
N MET A 159 17.77 -1.96 -12.07
CA MET A 159 16.48 -2.07 -11.38
C MET A 159 16.67 -1.67 -9.91
N PRO A 160 16.50 -0.39 -9.58
CA PRO A 160 16.74 0.10 -8.22
C PRO A 160 15.65 -0.33 -7.25
N SER A 161 15.98 -0.37 -5.96
CA SER A 161 14.99 -0.41 -4.90
C SER A 161 14.28 0.94 -4.84
N ALA A 162 13.11 0.98 -5.47
CA ALA A 162 12.24 2.15 -5.62
C ALA A 162 10.85 1.69 -6.01
N THR A 163 9.85 2.56 -5.96
CA THR A 163 8.50 2.21 -6.43
C THR A 163 8.48 2.06 -7.94
N GLN A 164 8.46 0.83 -8.43
CA GLN A 164 8.46 0.51 -9.87
C GLN A 164 7.09 0.74 -10.50
N TRP A 165 6.03 0.43 -9.78
CA TRP A 165 4.64 0.68 -10.19
C TRP A 165 3.74 0.86 -8.97
N THR A 166 2.61 1.50 -9.20
CA THR A 166 1.52 1.63 -8.22
C THR A 166 0.23 1.15 -8.89
N ALA A 167 -0.55 0.35 -8.18
CA ALA A 167 -1.77 -0.23 -8.72
C ALA A 167 -2.97 -0.07 -7.78
N VAL A 168 -4.15 0.02 -8.38
CA VAL A 168 -5.45 0.06 -7.70
C VAL A 168 -6.39 -0.91 -8.40
N SER A 169 -7.11 -1.75 -7.65
CA SER A 169 -8.12 -2.66 -8.18
C SER A 169 -9.51 -2.22 -7.73
N ASP A 170 -10.41 -2.01 -8.68
CA ASP A 170 -11.85 -1.93 -8.41
C ASP A 170 -12.42 -3.35 -8.40
N LEU A 171 -12.83 -3.83 -7.21
CA LEU A 171 -13.38 -5.18 -7.05
C LEU A 171 -14.88 -5.24 -7.37
N SER A 172 -15.58 -4.10 -7.37
CA SER A 172 -16.99 -4.02 -7.70
C SER A 172 -17.23 -4.05 -9.22
N HIS A 173 -16.30 -3.43 -9.97
CA HIS A 173 -16.27 -3.44 -11.42
C HIS A 173 -14.88 -3.94 -11.84
N PRO A 174 -14.67 -5.26 -11.99
CA PRO A 174 -13.34 -5.87 -12.10
C PRO A 174 -12.40 -5.14 -13.05
N THR A 175 -11.74 -4.13 -12.55
CA THR A 175 -10.84 -3.24 -13.31
C THR A 175 -9.56 -3.02 -12.53
N PHE A 176 -8.44 -3.19 -13.22
CA PHE A 176 -7.11 -2.95 -12.68
C PHE A 176 -6.58 -1.64 -13.23
N TYR A 177 -6.17 -0.73 -12.35
CA TYR A 177 -5.57 0.55 -12.67
C TYR A 177 -4.12 0.54 -12.22
N TYR A 178 -3.23 1.15 -13.02
CA TYR A 178 -1.81 1.25 -12.64
C TYR A 178 -1.12 2.42 -13.30
N ARG A 179 0.00 2.79 -12.71
CA ARG A 179 1.03 3.68 -13.27
C ARG A 179 2.40 3.07 -13.01
N THR A 180 3.40 3.51 -13.74
CA THR A 180 4.78 3.04 -13.63
C THR A 180 5.71 4.16 -13.17
N MET A 181 6.95 3.80 -12.81
CA MET A 181 7.96 4.72 -12.27
C MET A 181 8.18 5.95 -13.18
N TYR A 182 8.21 5.74 -14.50
CA TYR A 182 8.55 6.79 -15.47
C TYR A 182 7.34 7.30 -16.26
N ASN A 183 6.15 6.83 -15.91
CA ASN A 183 4.92 7.27 -16.58
C ASN A 183 3.78 7.31 -15.57
N SER A 184 3.45 8.52 -15.12
CA SER A 184 2.43 8.79 -14.11
C SER A 184 1.00 8.75 -14.65
N ALA A 185 0.80 8.67 -15.97
CA ALA A 185 -0.52 8.49 -16.55
C ALA A 185 -1.14 7.17 -16.06
N ILE A 186 -2.38 7.24 -15.57
CA ILE A 186 -3.10 6.06 -15.07
C ILE A 186 -3.65 5.28 -16.27
N ARG A 187 -3.22 4.01 -16.38
CA ARG A 187 -3.77 3.03 -17.32
C ARG A 187 -4.77 2.15 -16.63
N LYS A 188 -5.71 1.58 -17.39
CA LYS A 188 -6.68 0.63 -16.88
C LYS A 188 -6.79 -0.61 -17.75
N ILE A 189 -7.04 -1.74 -17.11
CA ILE A 189 -7.36 -3.02 -17.74
C ILE A 189 -8.73 -3.43 -17.21
N ASP A 190 -9.71 -3.51 -18.10
CA ASP A 190 -11.04 -4.00 -17.80
C ASP A 190 -11.01 -5.54 -17.90
N LEU A 191 -11.03 -6.19 -16.74
CA LEU A 191 -10.91 -7.65 -16.67
C LEU A 191 -12.15 -8.36 -17.21
N THR A 192 -13.29 -7.68 -17.32
CA THR A 192 -14.50 -8.27 -17.89
C THR A 192 -14.42 -8.47 -19.41
N LYS A 193 -13.42 -7.83 -20.05
CA LYS A 193 -13.15 -7.97 -21.49
C LYS A 193 -12.16 -9.09 -21.81
N ILE A 194 -11.68 -9.79 -20.81
CA ILE A 194 -10.71 -10.89 -20.96
C ILE A 194 -11.47 -12.20 -20.76
N ASP A 195 -11.47 -13.03 -21.77
CA ASP A 195 -11.92 -14.41 -21.66
C ASP A 195 -10.78 -15.26 -21.08
N PHE A 196 -10.78 -15.47 -19.76
CA PHE A 196 -9.74 -16.19 -19.06
C PHE A 196 -9.68 -17.69 -19.40
N ASP A 197 -10.74 -18.26 -20.00
CA ASP A 197 -10.73 -19.67 -20.42
C ASP A 197 -9.97 -19.87 -21.73
N THR A 198 -9.90 -18.84 -22.57
CA THR A 198 -9.33 -18.95 -23.91
C THR A 198 -8.12 -18.04 -24.17
N VAL A 199 -7.91 -16.99 -23.36
CA VAL A 199 -6.82 -16.06 -23.55
C VAL A 199 -5.46 -16.79 -23.38
N PRO A 200 -4.53 -16.71 -24.35
CA PRO A 200 -3.23 -17.31 -24.23
C PRO A 200 -2.41 -16.56 -23.15
N TYR A 201 -1.56 -17.31 -22.45
CA TYR A 201 -0.58 -16.67 -21.58
C TYR A 201 0.32 -15.76 -22.43
N THR A 202 0.31 -14.47 -22.12
CA THR A 202 1.06 -13.46 -22.87
C THR A 202 1.84 -12.58 -21.87
N VAL A 203 3.11 -12.37 -22.17
CA VAL A 203 3.96 -11.41 -21.47
C VAL A 203 4.09 -10.16 -22.35
N ALA A 204 3.68 -9.02 -21.83
CA ALA A 204 3.81 -7.73 -22.49
C ALA A 204 4.52 -6.73 -21.58
N PRO A 205 5.21 -5.72 -22.11
CA PRO A 205 5.70 -4.61 -21.31
C PRO A 205 4.53 -3.95 -20.57
N MET A 206 4.75 -3.57 -19.32
CA MET A 206 3.75 -2.80 -18.55
C MET A 206 3.38 -1.49 -19.22
N ASP A 207 4.25 -0.97 -20.07
CA ASP A 207 4.14 0.32 -20.70
C ASP A 207 4.58 0.29 -22.17
N ASN A 208 3.66 0.65 -23.07
CA ASN A 208 3.99 0.90 -24.48
C ASN A 208 4.72 2.25 -24.66
N VAL A 209 4.61 3.14 -23.66
CA VAL A 209 5.31 4.41 -23.58
C VAL A 209 6.02 4.46 -22.24
N PRO A 210 7.23 3.87 -22.13
CA PRO A 210 7.94 3.71 -20.86
C PRO A 210 8.35 5.05 -20.22
N GLN A 211 8.50 6.10 -21.03
CA GLN A 211 8.81 7.45 -20.54
C GLN A 211 7.70 8.41 -20.94
N GLU A 212 7.09 9.03 -19.95
CA GLU A 212 6.11 10.10 -20.16
C GLU A 212 6.79 11.32 -20.78
N LYS A 213 6.14 11.91 -21.79
CA LYS A 213 6.61 13.17 -22.38
C LYS A 213 6.13 14.34 -21.54
N PHE A 214 7.04 15.25 -21.23
CA PHE A 214 6.64 16.52 -20.64
C PHE A 214 5.81 17.32 -21.64
N GLN A 215 4.68 17.83 -21.17
CA GLN A 215 3.84 18.72 -21.97
C GLN A 215 4.36 20.15 -21.86
N GLU A 216 4.78 20.73 -22.98
CA GLU A 216 5.12 22.17 -23.05
C GLU A 216 3.83 22.98 -23.20
N LEU A 217 3.63 23.89 -22.28
CA LEU A 217 2.52 24.87 -22.36
C LEU A 217 3.06 26.15 -22.89
N LEU A 218 2.50 26.62 -24.03
CA LEU A 218 2.78 27.92 -24.62
C LEU A 218 1.77 28.93 -24.08
N PHE A 219 2.26 30.06 -23.55
CA PHE A 219 1.46 31.13 -23.00
C PHE A 219 1.52 32.35 -23.94
#